data_845e110c5d52aa46ec9314b86231be85
#
_entry.id   845e110c5d52aa46ec9314b86231be85
#
_cell.length_a   1.000
_cell.length_b   1.000
_cell.length_c   1.000
_cell.angle_alpha   90.00
_cell.angle_beta   90.00
_cell.angle_gamma   90.00
#
_symmetry.space_group_name_H-M   'P 1'
#
loop_
_entity.id
_entity.type
_entity.pdbx_description
1 polymer ?
#
loop_
_entity_poly.entity_id
_entity_poly.type
_entity_poly.pdbx_seq_one_letter_code
_entity_poly.pdbx_strand_id
1 'polypeptide(L)'
;MFILVSEVFSMSIQSAVIRAVCVSEKKGQQKHPVEVVRLRPEHGIEGDAHAGNWHRQVSLLGKESVDKLQEKIRIPLFPGAFAENILCEGLTLYQLPVGTKLRVGTALCEVTQIGKECHADCAIRQQAGDCVMPREGIFVMVLEEGEARPGDMVTVLS
;
A
#
# COMPACT_ATOMS: atom_id res chain seq x y z
N MET A 1 -11.73 3.27 -35.93
CA MET A 1 -10.30 3.16 -35.64
C MET A 1 -9.86 4.00 -34.43
N PHE A 2 -10.24 5.25 -34.35
CA PHE A 2 -9.91 6.09 -33.20
C PHE A 2 -10.56 5.63 -31.91
N ILE A 3 -11.79 5.17 -31.96
CA ILE A 3 -12.51 4.65 -30.80
C ILE A 3 -11.76 3.45 -30.21
N LEU A 4 -11.26 2.56 -31.08
CA LEU A 4 -10.54 1.38 -30.65
C LEU A 4 -9.25 1.71 -29.91
N VAL A 5 -8.49 2.67 -30.42
CA VAL A 5 -7.27 3.14 -29.78
C VAL A 5 -7.57 3.76 -28.43
N SER A 6 -8.63 4.58 -28.36
CA SER A 6 -9.05 5.22 -27.13
C SER A 6 -9.48 4.20 -26.07
N GLU A 7 -10.24 3.18 -26.48
CA GLU A 7 -10.68 2.14 -25.56
C GLU A 7 -9.50 1.32 -25.02
N VAL A 8 -8.57 0.93 -25.87
CA VAL A 8 -7.38 0.19 -25.46
C VAL A 8 -6.57 1.01 -24.46
N PHE A 9 -6.38 2.30 -24.71
CA PHE A 9 -5.67 3.19 -23.83
C PHE A 9 -6.35 3.30 -22.48
N SER A 10 -7.67 3.51 -22.44
CA SER A 10 -8.46 3.59 -21.21
C SER A 10 -8.37 2.31 -20.40
N MET A 11 -8.44 1.17 -21.05
CA MET A 11 -8.43 -0.12 -20.38
C MET A 11 -7.07 -0.49 -19.82
N SER A 12 -5.99 0.09 -20.34
CA SER A 12 -4.63 -0.24 -19.91
C SER A 12 -4.14 0.61 -18.74
N ILE A 13 -4.86 1.69 -18.40
CA ILE A 13 -4.43 2.59 -17.33
C ILE A 13 -5.27 2.34 -16.09
N GLN A 14 -4.63 1.76 -15.07
CA GLN A 14 -5.20 1.63 -13.74
C GLN A 14 -4.21 2.26 -12.78
N SER A 15 -4.65 3.26 -12.04
CA SER A 15 -3.77 3.98 -11.13
C SER A 15 -4.51 4.51 -9.92
N ALA A 16 -3.76 4.74 -8.85
CA ALA A 16 -4.21 5.38 -7.64
C ALA A 16 -3.29 6.54 -7.32
N VAL A 17 -3.80 7.51 -6.59
CA VAL A 17 -2.97 8.60 -6.08
C VAL A 17 -2.51 8.27 -4.66
N ILE A 18 -1.24 8.51 -4.37
CA ILE A 18 -0.69 8.31 -3.03
C ILE A 18 -1.17 9.45 -2.14
N ARG A 19 -1.81 9.09 -1.02
CA ARG A 19 -2.30 10.05 -0.03
C ARG A 19 -1.32 10.24 1.11
N ALA A 20 -0.56 9.20 1.46
CA ALA A 20 0.44 9.28 2.52
C ALA A 20 1.49 8.21 2.33
N VAL A 21 2.71 8.51 2.78
CA VAL A 21 3.81 7.56 2.89
C VAL A 21 4.28 7.53 4.33
N CYS A 22 4.42 6.34 4.90
CA CYS A 22 4.58 6.16 6.34
C CYS A 22 5.68 5.16 6.67
N VAL A 23 6.37 5.40 7.78
CA VAL A 23 7.41 4.51 8.28
C VAL A 23 7.30 4.35 9.79
N SER A 24 7.93 3.31 10.33
CA SER A 24 8.11 3.14 11.76
C SER A 24 9.52 2.64 12.03
N GLU A 25 10.02 2.92 13.23
CA GLU A 25 11.36 2.48 13.63
C GLU A 25 11.37 1.04 14.09
N LYS A 26 10.26 0.56 14.64
CA LYS A 26 10.14 -0.80 15.19
C LYS A 26 8.94 -1.53 14.61
N LYS A 27 9.08 -2.85 14.50
CA LYS A 27 7.96 -3.72 14.11
C LYS A 27 6.89 -3.73 15.21
N GLY A 28 5.65 -3.99 14.81
CA GLY A 28 4.53 -4.06 15.76
C GLY A 28 4.02 -2.71 16.21
N GLN A 29 4.50 -1.62 15.63
CA GLN A 29 4.05 -0.27 15.92
C GLN A 29 3.27 0.31 14.76
N GLN A 30 2.37 1.24 15.05
CA GLN A 30 1.78 2.07 14.02
C GLN A 30 2.87 2.89 13.36
N LYS A 31 2.67 3.20 12.09
CA LYS A 31 3.62 4.03 11.34
C LYS A 31 3.18 5.48 11.36
N HIS A 32 4.08 6.38 11.02
CA HIS A 32 3.79 7.81 10.98
C HIS A 32 4.12 8.36 9.59
N PRO A 33 3.37 9.38 9.13
CA PRO A 33 3.62 9.97 7.81
C PRO A 33 4.95 10.70 7.76
N VAL A 34 5.58 10.61 6.58
CA VAL A 34 6.79 11.37 6.25
C VAL A 34 6.58 12.05 4.90
N GLU A 35 7.48 12.93 4.51
CA GLU A 35 7.34 13.68 3.25
C GLU A 35 7.65 12.84 2.03
N VAL A 36 8.62 11.95 2.14
CA VAL A 36 9.09 11.13 1.03
C VAL A 36 9.68 9.84 1.58
N VAL A 37 9.50 8.75 0.83
CA VAL A 37 10.17 7.48 1.12
C VAL A 37 11.01 7.07 -0.07
N ARG A 38 12.16 6.46 0.22
CA ARG A 38 13.06 5.92 -0.79
C ARG A 38 12.94 4.40 -0.78
N LEU A 39 12.63 3.84 -1.95
CA LEU A 39 12.43 2.41 -2.13
C LEU A 39 13.65 1.82 -2.83
N ARG A 40 14.17 0.71 -2.30
CA ARG A 40 15.40 0.08 -2.81
C ARG A 40 15.19 -1.42 -3.00
N PRO A 41 15.73 -1.99 -4.09
CA PRO A 41 15.72 -3.44 -4.29
C PRO A 41 16.37 -4.18 -3.14
N GLU A 42 15.85 -5.38 -2.86
CA GLU A 42 16.35 -6.27 -1.81
C GLU A 42 16.25 -5.70 -0.40
N HIS A 43 15.51 -4.62 -0.24
CA HIS A 43 15.40 -3.89 1.02
C HIS A 43 13.97 -3.43 1.30
N GLY A 44 13.43 -2.56 0.46
CA GLY A 44 12.13 -1.90 0.68
C GLY A 44 12.35 -0.42 0.94
N ILE A 45 11.65 0.13 1.95
CA ILE A 45 11.74 1.56 2.28
C ILE A 45 12.88 1.79 3.27
N GLU A 46 13.80 2.69 2.92
CA GLU A 46 14.88 3.08 3.81
C GLU A 46 14.32 3.64 5.12
N GLY A 47 14.88 3.16 6.22
CA GLY A 47 14.49 3.64 7.56
C GLY A 47 13.22 3.02 8.11
N ASP A 48 12.59 2.08 7.39
CA ASP A 48 11.38 1.43 7.86
C ASP A 48 11.70 0.09 8.54
N ALA A 49 10.94 -0.23 9.59
CA ALA A 49 11.17 -1.43 10.39
C ALA A 49 10.96 -2.73 9.61
N HIS A 50 10.09 -2.72 8.59
CA HIS A 50 9.79 -3.91 7.79
C HIS A 50 10.72 -4.08 6.59
N ALA A 51 11.65 -3.14 6.38
CA ALA A 51 12.64 -3.25 5.32
C ALA A 51 13.52 -4.47 5.55
N GLY A 52 13.87 -5.15 4.47
CA GLY A 52 14.72 -6.34 4.50
C GLY A 52 14.58 -7.10 3.20
N ASN A 53 15.44 -8.10 3.04
CA ASN A 53 15.41 -8.92 1.82
C ASN A 53 14.42 -10.06 2.00
N TRP A 54 13.14 -9.75 1.83
CA TRP A 54 12.05 -10.71 1.92
C TRP A 54 10.88 -10.24 1.07
N HIS A 55 9.79 -10.99 1.06
CA HIS A 55 8.66 -10.72 0.15
C HIS A 55 7.69 -9.64 0.67
N ARG A 56 7.76 -9.27 1.95
CA ARG A 56 6.89 -8.23 2.53
C ARG A 56 7.67 -6.95 2.83
N GLN A 57 8.38 -6.45 1.83
CA GLN A 57 9.23 -5.26 2.01
C GLN A 57 8.42 -4.00 2.24
N VAL A 58 7.36 -3.81 1.48
CA VAL A 58 6.54 -2.59 1.50
C VAL A 58 5.08 -2.97 1.52
N SER A 59 4.30 -2.32 2.38
CA SER A 59 2.87 -2.55 2.45
C SER A 59 2.10 -1.39 1.85
N LEU A 60 1.02 -1.70 1.12
CA LEU A 60 0.12 -0.73 0.54
C LEU A 60 -1.31 -1.01 1.02
N LEU A 61 -2.06 0.05 1.30
CA LEU A 61 -3.45 -0.05 1.72
C LEU A 61 -4.28 1.02 1.00
N GLY A 62 -5.49 0.67 0.61
CA GLY A 62 -6.41 1.61 -0.02
C GLY A 62 -7.10 2.48 1.01
N LYS A 63 -7.19 3.78 0.73
CA LYS A 63 -7.93 4.70 1.59
C LYS A 63 -9.39 4.29 1.68
N GLU A 64 -9.94 3.73 0.60
CA GLU A 64 -11.32 3.23 0.58
C GLU A 64 -11.56 2.15 1.63
N SER A 65 -10.56 1.28 1.85
CA SER A 65 -10.64 0.24 2.88
C SER A 65 -10.65 0.85 4.28
N VAL A 66 -9.80 1.86 4.50
CA VAL A 66 -9.75 2.57 5.79
C VAL A 66 -11.07 3.29 6.05
N ASP A 67 -11.61 3.97 5.04
CA ASP A 67 -12.86 4.73 5.18
C ASP A 67 -14.04 3.83 5.53
N LYS A 68 -14.12 2.64 4.95
CA LYS A 68 -15.15 1.66 5.29
C LYS A 68 -15.10 1.29 6.78
N LEU A 69 -13.90 1.08 7.29
CA LEU A 69 -13.73 0.70 8.68
C LEU A 69 -14.00 1.88 9.62
N GLN A 70 -13.63 3.09 9.22
CA GLN A 70 -13.86 4.30 10.02
C GLN A 70 -15.35 4.51 10.31
N GLU A 71 -16.22 4.11 9.40
CA GLU A 71 -17.65 4.20 9.60
C GLU A 71 -18.16 3.33 10.76
N LYS A 72 -17.41 2.29 11.12
CA LYS A 72 -17.80 1.29 12.13
C LYS A 72 -17.19 1.55 13.49
N ILE A 73 -16.19 2.44 13.59
CA ILE A 73 -15.46 2.62 14.84
C ILE A 73 -15.33 4.11 15.18
N ARG A 74 -15.10 4.40 16.45
CA ARG A 74 -14.96 5.77 16.96
C ARG A 74 -13.52 6.25 17.04
N ILE A 75 -12.54 5.33 17.04
CA ILE A 75 -11.14 5.69 17.06
C ILE A 75 -10.79 6.35 15.73
N PRO A 76 -10.20 7.56 15.72
CA PRO A 76 -9.78 8.18 14.47
C PRO A 76 -8.68 7.34 13.82
N LEU A 77 -8.85 7.04 12.53
CA LEU A 77 -7.87 6.29 11.75
C LEU A 77 -7.03 7.28 10.95
N PHE A 78 -5.76 7.35 11.26
CA PHE A 78 -4.82 8.25 10.61
C PHE A 78 -3.92 7.44 9.66
N PRO A 79 -3.23 8.09 8.72
CA PRO A 79 -2.27 7.39 7.87
C PRO A 79 -1.20 6.70 8.72
N GLY A 80 -0.96 5.42 8.45
CA GLY A 80 -0.04 4.61 9.23
C GLY A 80 -0.68 3.82 10.36
N ALA A 81 -1.98 4.04 10.63
CA ALA A 81 -2.68 3.40 11.75
C ALA A 81 -2.66 1.86 11.66
N PHE A 82 -2.61 1.31 10.47
CA PHE A 82 -2.56 -0.14 10.22
C PHE A 82 -1.14 -0.62 9.95
N ALA A 83 -0.15 0.20 10.26
CA ALA A 83 1.25 -0.07 9.95
C ALA A 83 1.50 -0.18 8.42
N GLU A 84 0.65 0.43 7.62
CA GLU A 84 0.87 0.51 6.18
C GLU A 84 1.94 1.54 5.83
N ASN A 85 2.73 1.25 4.80
CA ASN A 85 3.72 2.19 4.30
C ASN A 85 3.10 3.20 3.34
N ILE A 86 2.26 2.75 2.43
CA ILE A 86 1.70 3.59 1.38
C ILE A 86 0.19 3.50 1.44
N LEU A 87 -0.44 4.64 1.68
CA LEU A 87 -1.89 4.79 1.63
C LEU A 87 -2.24 5.45 0.32
N CYS A 88 -3.02 4.77 -0.51
CA CYS A 88 -3.39 5.31 -1.82
C CYS A 88 -4.89 5.18 -2.07
N GLU A 89 -5.38 5.95 -3.05
CA GLU A 89 -6.80 6.02 -3.36
C GLU A 89 -7.01 5.92 -4.86
N GLY A 90 -7.92 5.03 -5.27
CA GLY A 90 -8.31 4.88 -6.68
C GLY A 90 -8.12 3.48 -7.26
N LEU A 91 -7.52 2.54 -6.51
CA LEU A 91 -7.35 1.15 -6.94
C LEU A 91 -7.87 0.21 -5.86
N THR A 92 -8.49 -0.88 -6.30
CA THR A 92 -8.83 -1.99 -5.41
C THR A 92 -7.61 -2.91 -5.35
N LEU A 93 -6.66 -2.57 -4.48
CA LEU A 93 -5.34 -3.21 -4.42
C LEU A 93 -5.43 -4.73 -4.21
N TYR A 94 -6.33 -5.18 -3.34
CA TYR A 94 -6.41 -6.59 -2.97
C TYR A 94 -7.00 -7.48 -4.06
N GLN A 95 -7.43 -6.89 -5.18
CA GLN A 95 -7.85 -7.66 -6.36
C GLN A 95 -6.73 -7.84 -7.38
N LEU A 96 -5.56 -7.20 -7.16
CA LEU A 96 -4.42 -7.37 -8.04
C LEU A 96 -3.75 -8.71 -7.77
N PRO A 97 -3.53 -9.55 -8.79
CA PRO A 97 -2.86 -10.84 -8.57
C PRO A 97 -1.43 -10.68 -8.07
N VAL A 98 -0.96 -11.65 -7.31
CA VAL A 98 0.47 -11.76 -6.98
C VAL A 98 1.24 -11.85 -8.30
N GLY A 99 2.34 -11.14 -8.39
CA GLY A 99 3.13 -11.02 -9.62
C GLY A 99 2.84 -9.76 -10.42
N THR A 100 1.77 -9.04 -10.09
CA THR A 100 1.44 -7.77 -10.77
C THR A 100 2.56 -6.77 -10.53
N LYS A 101 2.97 -6.09 -11.59
CA LYS A 101 3.98 -5.04 -11.51
C LYS A 101 3.32 -3.68 -11.33
N LEU A 102 3.86 -2.91 -10.42
CA LEU A 102 3.36 -1.58 -10.08
C LEU A 102 4.49 -0.57 -10.16
N ARG A 103 4.21 0.58 -10.77
CA ARG A 103 5.08 1.75 -10.62
C ARG A 103 4.57 2.50 -9.39
N VAL A 104 5.39 2.58 -8.36
CA VAL A 104 5.06 3.28 -7.11
C VAL A 104 5.94 4.51 -7.03
N GLY A 105 5.35 5.69 -7.29
CA GLY A 105 6.15 6.89 -7.53
C GLY A 105 7.06 6.64 -8.71
N THR A 106 8.38 6.69 -8.49
CA THR A 106 9.36 6.38 -9.54
C THR A 106 9.95 4.96 -9.41
N ALA A 107 9.59 4.21 -8.36
CA ALA A 107 10.10 2.86 -8.14
C ALA A 107 9.28 1.83 -8.91
N LEU A 108 9.88 0.70 -9.25
CA LEU A 108 9.19 -0.45 -9.81
C LEU A 108 9.07 -1.53 -8.74
N CYS A 109 7.87 -2.02 -8.55
CA CYS A 109 7.56 -3.00 -7.52
C CYS A 109 6.74 -4.16 -8.08
N GLU A 110 6.70 -5.27 -7.34
CA GLU A 110 5.91 -6.43 -7.71
C GLU A 110 5.08 -6.89 -6.50
N VAL A 111 3.81 -7.17 -6.72
CA VAL A 111 2.92 -7.68 -5.67
C VAL A 111 3.37 -9.08 -5.28
N THR A 112 3.63 -9.28 -3.99
CA THR A 112 4.14 -10.54 -3.45
C THR A 112 3.17 -11.25 -2.52
N GLN A 113 2.25 -10.50 -1.91
CA GLN A 113 1.29 -11.09 -0.97
C GLN A 113 0.05 -10.20 -0.86
N ILE A 114 -1.11 -10.83 -0.73
CA ILE A 114 -2.37 -10.14 -0.49
C ILE A 114 -2.83 -10.52 0.92
N GLY A 115 -3.03 -9.49 1.76
CA GLY A 115 -3.41 -9.69 3.14
C GLY A 115 -2.30 -10.28 4.00
N LYS A 116 -2.58 -10.45 5.26
CA LYS A 116 -1.69 -11.12 6.22
C LYS A 116 -2.48 -11.63 7.40
N GLU A 117 -1.95 -12.62 8.10
CA GLU A 117 -2.49 -13.03 9.38
C GLU A 117 -2.11 -11.99 10.43
N CYS A 118 -3.06 -11.65 11.28
CA CYS A 118 -2.83 -10.73 12.39
C CYS A 118 -3.29 -11.40 13.68
N HIS A 119 -2.35 -11.61 14.59
CA HIS A 119 -2.62 -12.22 15.90
C HIS A 119 -2.74 -11.19 17.00
N ALA A 120 -2.48 -9.92 16.70
CA ALA A 120 -2.55 -8.85 17.68
C ALA A 120 -3.99 -8.43 17.92
N ASP A 121 -4.34 -8.28 19.19
CA ASP A 121 -5.66 -7.80 19.61
C ASP A 121 -5.55 -6.31 19.92
N CYS A 122 -5.55 -5.48 18.87
CA CYS A 122 -5.40 -4.03 19.00
C CYS A 122 -6.77 -3.35 19.22
N ALA A 123 -6.74 -2.07 19.60
CA ALA A 123 -7.95 -1.31 19.85
C ALA A 123 -8.89 -1.25 18.64
N ILE A 124 -8.32 -1.17 17.44
CA ILE A 124 -9.10 -1.15 16.19
C ILE A 124 -9.87 -2.46 16.04
N ARG A 125 -9.19 -3.58 16.23
CA ARG A 125 -9.79 -4.89 16.11
C ARG A 125 -10.84 -5.12 17.19
N GLN A 126 -10.61 -4.65 18.40
CA GLN A 126 -11.57 -4.76 19.51
C GLN A 126 -12.87 -4.02 19.21
N GLN A 127 -12.81 -2.83 18.60
CA GLN A 127 -14.01 -2.06 18.27
C GLN A 127 -14.76 -2.62 17.08
N ALA A 128 -14.03 -2.97 16.02
CA ALA A 128 -14.63 -3.39 14.74
C ALA A 128 -14.84 -4.90 14.65
N GLY A 129 -14.19 -5.68 15.50
CA GLY A 129 -14.14 -7.13 15.38
C GLY A 129 -13.23 -7.61 14.26
N ASP A 130 -12.59 -6.72 13.54
CA ASP A 130 -11.79 -7.04 12.38
C ASP A 130 -10.81 -5.90 12.05
N CYS A 131 -9.92 -6.16 11.11
CA CYS A 131 -8.95 -5.19 10.62
C CYS A 131 -8.84 -5.32 9.11
N VAL A 132 -8.71 -4.20 8.40
CA VAL A 132 -8.66 -4.20 6.93
C VAL A 132 -7.33 -4.73 6.39
N MET A 133 -6.22 -4.54 7.14
CA MET A 133 -4.90 -4.96 6.63
C MET A 133 -4.80 -6.46 6.36
N PRO A 134 -5.30 -7.37 7.24
CA PRO A 134 -5.26 -8.79 6.96
C PRO A 134 -6.01 -9.24 5.71
N ARG A 135 -7.01 -8.46 5.26
CA ARG A 135 -7.82 -8.82 4.10
C ARG A 135 -7.52 -7.99 2.87
N GLU A 136 -7.30 -6.70 3.06
CA GLU A 136 -7.31 -5.73 1.95
C GLU A 136 -5.99 -5.03 1.74
N GLY A 137 -5.03 -5.19 2.65
CA GLY A 137 -3.68 -4.72 2.45
C GLY A 137 -2.91 -5.65 1.52
N ILE A 138 -1.93 -5.10 0.81
CA ILE A 138 -1.04 -5.90 -0.02
C ILE A 138 0.41 -5.60 0.32
N PHE A 139 1.28 -6.50 -0.08
CA PHE A 139 2.73 -6.34 0.07
C PHE A 139 3.39 -6.40 -1.28
N VAL A 140 4.44 -5.62 -1.43
CA VAL A 140 5.25 -5.64 -2.65
C VAL A 140 6.72 -5.75 -2.27
N MET A 141 7.52 -6.21 -3.23
CA MET A 141 8.96 -6.08 -3.16
C MET A 141 9.40 -5.09 -4.23
N VAL A 142 10.52 -4.42 -3.99
CA VAL A 142 11.06 -3.40 -4.90
C VAL A 142 11.95 -4.09 -5.92
N LEU A 143 11.71 -3.81 -7.20
CA LEU A 143 12.51 -4.33 -8.30
C LEU A 143 13.51 -3.29 -8.82
N GLU A 144 13.10 -2.02 -8.88
CA GLU A 144 13.95 -0.90 -9.27
C GLU A 144 13.77 0.24 -8.29
N GLU A 145 14.87 0.84 -7.88
CA GLU A 145 14.84 1.91 -6.88
C GLU A 145 14.09 3.15 -7.38
N GLY A 146 13.57 3.90 -6.43
CA GLY A 146 12.88 5.14 -6.70
C GLY A 146 12.41 5.79 -5.43
N GLU A 147 11.61 6.84 -5.58
CA GLU A 147 11.03 7.59 -4.48
C GLU A 147 9.54 7.69 -4.66
N ALA A 148 8.82 7.83 -3.54
CA ALA A 148 7.39 8.04 -3.54
C ALA A 148 7.03 9.06 -2.46
N ARG A 149 6.08 9.92 -2.79
CA ARG A 149 5.57 10.97 -1.90
C ARG A 149 4.08 11.18 -2.12
N PRO A 150 3.39 11.84 -1.20
CA PRO A 150 1.98 12.17 -1.42
C PRO A 150 1.80 12.95 -2.72
N GLY A 151 0.79 12.58 -3.49
CA GLY A 151 0.52 13.16 -4.81
C GLY A 151 1.10 12.35 -5.97
N ASP A 152 2.07 11.50 -5.72
CA ASP A 152 2.58 10.58 -6.74
C ASP A 152 1.55 9.48 -7.00
N MET A 153 1.76 8.70 -8.05
CA MET A 153 0.84 7.65 -8.48
C MET A 153 1.35 6.26 -8.17
N VAL A 154 0.42 5.35 -7.96
CA VAL A 154 0.64 3.91 -8.05
C VAL A 154 -0.04 3.46 -9.33
N THR A 155 0.72 2.94 -10.28
CA THR A 155 0.21 2.59 -11.61
C THR A 155 0.42 1.11 -11.89
N VAL A 156 -0.64 0.43 -12.32
CA VAL A 156 -0.55 -0.98 -12.69
C VAL A 156 0.09 -1.09 -14.07
N LEU A 157 1.15 -1.88 -14.19
CA LEU A 157 1.88 -2.07 -15.44
C LEU A 157 1.53 -3.39 -16.12
N SER A 158 1.36 -4.44 -15.35
CA SER A 158 1.00 -5.75 -15.92
C SER A 158 0.63 -6.73 -14.82
#